data_f90008a76d074f8f06df4a5500afc3b9
#
_entry.id   f90008a76d074f8f06df4a5500afc3b9
#
_cell.length_a   1.000
_cell.length_b   1.000
_cell.length_c   1.000
_cell.angle_alpha   90.00
_cell.angle_beta   90.00
_cell.angle_gamma   90.00
#
_symmetry.space_group_name_H-M   'P 1'
#
loop_
_entity.id
_entity.type
_entity.pdbx_description
1 polymer ?
#
loop_
_entity_poly.entity_id
_entity_poly.type
_entity_poly.pdbx_seq_one_letter_code
_entity_poly.pdbx_strand_id
1 'polypeptide(L)'
;MGMAGVLDSARFRCFIAQELGVSMRDVDAMVLGGHGDDMVPLVRYATVAGIKVEDLLPKDKLDAMVARTRNGGIEIVNLLKTGSAYYAPSASVVEMVRAILHDEKRVLPVAAWCTGQYGVKDMFVGVPAVLGKNGVEKIVELKLTADELGQLKKSADHVLDNVKKLNL
;
A
#
# COMPACT_ATOMS: atom_id res chain seq x y z
N MET A 1 9.95 -10.12 -2.22
CA MET A 1 9.05 -9.06 -1.71
C MET A 1 9.32 -7.74 -2.42
N GLY A 2 8.36 -6.82 -2.46
CA GLY A 2 8.48 -5.52 -3.09
C GLY A 2 7.88 -4.40 -2.24
N MET A 3 8.33 -3.15 -2.46
CA MET A 3 8.07 -1.98 -1.60
C MET A 3 6.79 -1.20 -1.94
N ALA A 4 6.06 -1.54 -3.00
CA ALA A 4 4.96 -0.76 -3.56
C ALA A 4 3.95 -0.28 -2.51
N GLY A 5 3.40 -1.19 -1.71
CA GLY A 5 2.43 -0.86 -0.67
C GLY A 5 2.98 0.05 0.43
N VAL A 6 4.26 -0.08 0.80
CA VAL A 6 4.91 0.83 1.77
C VAL A 6 4.90 2.26 1.23
N LEU A 7 5.29 2.44 -0.03
CA LEU A 7 5.30 3.74 -0.70
C LEU A 7 3.89 4.32 -0.84
N ASP A 8 2.93 3.52 -1.32
CA ASP A 8 1.56 3.97 -1.56
C ASP A 8 0.85 4.33 -0.26
N SER A 9 1.09 3.54 0.80
CA SER A 9 0.59 3.86 2.14
C SER A 9 1.20 5.15 2.70
N ALA A 10 2.49 5.39 2.46
CA ALA A 10 3.13 6.64 2.85
C ALA A 10 2.51 7.86 2.12
N ARG A 11 2.17 7.73 0.83
CA ARG A 11 1.44 8.77 0.08
C ARG A 11 0.05 9.02 0.67
N PHE A 12 -0.70 7.95 0.92
CA PHE A 12 -2.04 8.05 1.49
C PHE A 12 -2.03 8.71 2.88
N ARG A 13 -1.09 8.29 3.75
CA ARG A 13 -0.85 8.93 5.06
C ARG A 13 -0.51 10.42 4.91
N CYS A 14 0.35 10.77 3.96
CA CYS A 14 0.73 12.15 3.69
C CYS A 14 -0.48 13.00 3.29
N PHE A 15 -1.34 12.51 2.42
CA PHE A 15 -2.52 13.25 1.97
C PHE A 15 -3.56 13.43 3.08
N ILE A 16 -3.79 12.40 3.92
CA ILE A 16 -4.61 12.52 5.12
C ILE A 16 -4.05 13.58 6.07
N ALA A 17 -2.75 13.52 6.35
CA ALA A 17 -2.08 14.46 7.24
C ALA A 17 -2.18 15.90 6.74
N GLN A 18 -2.00 16.13 5.44
CA GLN A 18 -2.12 17.45 4.80
C GLN A 18 -3.55 18.00 4.89
N GLU A 19 -4.56 17.17 4.61
CA GLU A 19 -5.96 17.59 4.65
C GLU A 19 -6.41 17.97 6.07
N LEU A 20 -5.94 17.24 7.08
CA LEU A 20 -6.28 17.47 8.48
C LEU A 20 -5.36 18.49 9.19
N GLY A 21 -4.24 18.88 8.58
CA GLY A 21 -3.25 19.76 9.21
C GLY A 21 -2.55 19.13 10.42
N VAL A 22 -2.36 17.79 10.40
CA VAL A 22 -1.75 17.03 11.50
C VAL A 22 -0.39 16.43 11.08
N SER A 23 0.35 15.93 12.07
CA SER A 23 1.61 15.21 11.81
C SER A 23 1.34 13.89 11.09
N MET A 24 2.11 13.60 10.04
CA MET A 24 2.08 12.29 9.37
C MET A 24 2.47 11.14 10.32
N ARG A 25 3.13 11.42 11.45
CA ARG A 25 3.50 10.41 12.45
C ARG A 25 2.29 9.84 13.19
N ASP A 26 1.21 10.61 13.25
CA ASP A 26 -0.03 10.22 13.94
C ASP A 26 -1.03 9.54 13.00
N VAL A 27 -0.69 9.44 11.71
CA VAL A 27 -1.56 8.82 10.70
C VAL A 27 -1.13 7.40 10.42
N ASP A 28 -2.02 6.45 10.60
CA ASP A 28 -1.89 5.08 10.14
C ASP A 28 -2.84 4.83 8.97
N ALA A 29 -2.31 4.22 7.91
CA ALA A 29 -3.09 3.83 6.75
C ALA A 29 -2.39 2.71 5.97
N MET A 30 -3.17 1.93 5.23
CA MET A 30 -2.66 0.84 4.40
C MET A 30 -3.24 0.90 2.99
N VAL A 31 -2.38 0.58 2.02
CA VAL A 31 -2.76 0.39 0.62
C VAL A 31 -2.34 -1.01 0.21
N LEU A 32 -3.27 -1.79 -0.32
CA LEU A 32 -3.05 -3.16 -0.77
C LEU A 32 -3.08 -3.27 -2.30
N GLY A 33 -2.82 -4.47 -2.82
CA GLY A 33 -2.90 -4.77 -4.25
C GLY A 33 -1.62 -4.52 -5.01
N GLY A 34 -1.74 -4.31 -6.32
CA GLY A 34 -0.64 -3.96 -7.22
C GLY A 34 -0.21 -2.49 -7.06
N HIS A 35 0.84 -2.11 -7.79
CA HIS A 35 1.37 -0.74 -7.77
C HIS A 35 0.91 0.02 -9.03
N GLY A 36 -0.38 0.33 -9.10
CA GLY A 36 -1.01 1.01 -10.22
C GLY A 36 -2.30 1.70 -9.80
N ASP A 37 -3.12 2.08 -10.78
CA ASP A 37 -4.44 2.70 -10.57
C ASP A 37 -5.46 1.74 -9.93
N ASP A 38 -5.17 0.45 -9.91
CA ASP A 38 -5.94 -0.63 -9.29
C ASP A 38 -5.54 -0.94 -7.84
N MET A 39 -4.62 -0.15 -7.24
CA MET A 39 -4.31 -0.28 -5.82
C MET A 39 -5.55 -0.03 -4.94
N VAL A 40 -5.55 -0.62 -3.75
CA VAL A 40 -6.70 -0.63 -2.82
C VAL A 40 -6.36 0.12 -1.52
N PRO A 41 -6.53 1.44 -1.47
CA PRO A 41 -6.42 2.21 -0.22
C PRO A 41 -7.55 1.84 0.74
N LEU A 42 -7.19 1.35 1.93
CA LEU A 42 -8.15 0.90 2.93
C LEU A 42 -8.55 2.06 3.85
N VAL A 43 -9.55 2.84 3.45
CA VAL A 43 -10.05 4.00 4.24
C VAL A 43 -10.51 3.58 5.63
N ARG A 44 -11.25 2.45 5.75
CA ARG A 44 -11.76 1.93 7.03
C ARG A 44 -10.68 1.57 8.05
N TYR A 45 -9.45 1.34 7.58
CA TYR A 45 -8.27 1.04 8.41
C TYR A 45 -7.38 2.28 8.59
N ALA A 46 -7.77 3.43 8.02
CA ALA A 46 -7.02 4.66 8.21
C ALA A 46 -7.45 5.36 9.51
N THR A 47 -6.46 5.72 10.32
CA THR A 47 -6.68 6.41 11.62
C THR A 47 -5.71 7.56 11.81
N VAL A 48 -6.10 8.51 12.64
CA VAL A 48 -5.22 9.56 13.17
C VAL A 48 -5.24 9.44 14.69
N ALA A 49 -4.10 9.05 15.27
CA ALA A 49 -3.99 8.77 16.71
C ALA A 49 -5.10 7.82 17.23
N GLY A 50 -5.47 6.82 16.42
CA GLY A 50 -6.52 5.85 16.73
C GLY A 50 -7.95 6.29 16.40
N ILE A 51 -8.19 7.54 16.00
CA ILE A 51 -9.49 8.04 15.55
C ILE A 51 -9.65 7.68 14.06
N LYS A 52 -10.79 7.10 13.69
CA LYS A 52 -11.06 6.76 12.30
C LYS A 52 -11.08 8.01 11.42
N VAL A 53 -10.43 7.96 10.27
CA VAL A 53 -10.42 9.08 9.32
C VAL A 53 -11.82 9.38 8.78
N GLU A 54 -12.69 8.36 8.71
CA GLU A 54 -14.10 8.49 8.33
C GLU A 54 -14.91 9.35 9.33
N ASP A 55 -14.49 9.45 10.58
CA ASP A 55 -15.11 10.30 11.61
C ASP A 55 -14.59 11.75 11.57
N LEU A 56 -13.46 11.98 10.89
CA LEU A 56 -12.78 13.28 10.82
C LEU A 56 -13.01 14.02 9.49
N LEU A 57 -13.28 13.28 8.41
CA LEU A 57 -13.40 13.85 7.08
C LEU A 57 -14.66 13.35 6.37
N PRO A 58 -15.32 14.23 5.60
CA PRO A 58 -16.46 13.85 4.80
C PRO A 58 -16.03 12.94 3.63
N LYS A 59 -16.99 12.15 3.13
CA LYS A 59 -16.75 11.12 2.12
C LYS A 59 -16.11 11.64 0.82
N ASP A 60 -16.52 12.80 0.35
CA ASP A 60 -15.98 13.43 -0.88
C ASP A 60 -14.47 13.73 -0.75
N LYS A 61 -14.02 14.17 0.42
CA LYS A 61 -12.60 14.36 0.72
C LYS A 61 -11.82 13.04 0.75
N LEU A 62 -12.41 12.01 1.35
CA LEU A 62 -11.83 10.67 1.40
C LEU A 62 -11.69 10.09 -0.02
N ASP A 63 -12.73 10.18 -0.83
CA ASP A 63 -12.73 9.72 -2.22
C ASP A 63 -11.68 10.47 -3.05
N ALA A 64 -11.54 11.79 -2.87
CA ALA A 64 -10.51 12.59 -3.53
C ALA A 64 -9.09 12.16 -3.15
N MET A 65 -8.84 11.87 -1.86
CA MET A 65 -7.54 11.38 -1.40
C MET A 65 -7.22 9.99 -1.91
N VAL A 66 -8.21 9.08 -1.98
CA VAL A 66 -8.06 7.75 -2.60
C VAL A 66 -7.67 7.89 -4.08
N ALA A 67 -8.38 8.74 -4.82
CA ALA A 67 -8.07 9.01 -6.23
C ALA A 67 -6.66 9.61 -6.40
N ARG A 68 -6.28 10.58 -5.56
CA ARG A 68 -4.93 11.16 -5.57
C ARG A 68 -3.84 10.13 -5.24
N THR A 69 -4.09 9.23 -4.30
CA THR A 69 -3.15 8.15 -3.94
C THR A 69 -2.88 7.24 -5.14
N ARG A 70 -3.92 6.83 -5.87
CA ARG A 70 -3.79 6.04 -7.10
C ARG A 70 -2.99 6.75 -8.19
N ASN A 71 -3.14 8.05 -8.30
CA ASN A 71 -2.46 8.88 -9.29
C ASN A 71 -1.11 9.47 -8.82
N GLY A 72 -0.67 9.18 -7.60
CA GLY A 72 0.52 9.81 -7.00
C GLY A 72 1.82 9.59 -7.78
N GLY A 73 1.96 8.47 -8.48
CA GLY A 73 3.10 8.23 -9.38
C GLY A 73 3.08 9.16 -10.59
N ILE A 74 1.92 9.33 -11.22
CA ILE A 74 1.71 10.21 -12.38
C ILE A 74 1.92 11.68 -11.98
N GLU A 75 1.47 12.10 -10.78
CA GLU A 75 1.70 13.45 -10.25
C GLU A 75 3.21 13.78 -10.22
N ILE A 76 4.03 12.86 -9.73
CA ILE A 76 5.50 13.04 -9.66
C ILE A 76 6.12 13.08 -11.06
N VAL A 77 5.73 12.19 -11.97
CA VAL A 77 6.24 12.18 -13.36
C VAL A 77 5.91 13.48 -14.07
N ASN A 78 4.70 14.00 -13.89
CA ASN A 78 4.27 15.29 -14.47
C ASN A 78 5.06 16.49 -13.95
N LEU A 79 5.49 16.45 -12.68
CA LEU A 79 6.33 17.49 -12.08
C LEU A 79 7.79 17.40 -12.55
N LEU A 80 8.34 16.17 -12.62
CA LEU A 80 9.73 15.94 -13.04
C LEU A 80 9.95 16.15 -14.54
N LYS A 81 8.92 16.00 -15.38
CA LYS A 81 8.96 16.05 -16.85
C LYS A 81 9.78 14.92 -17.50
N THR A 82 10.87 14.49 -16.89
CA THR A 82 11.73 13.41 -17.35
C THR A 82 12.01 12.44 -16.19
N GLY A 83 12.05 11.14 -16.48
CA GLY A 83 12.31 10.11 -15.48
C GLY A 83 11.09 9.73 -14.64
N SER A 84 11.33 9.11 -13.50
CA SER A 84 10.32 8.58 -12.58
C SER A 84 10.69 8.93 -11.14
N ALA A 85 9.78 8.71 -10.20
CA ALA A 85 10.05 8.86 -8.77
C ALA A 85 11.11 7.85 -8.33
N TYR A 86 12.13 8.28 -7.60
CA TYR A 86 13.18 7.41 -7.06
C TYR A 86 13.47 7.65 -5.56
N TYR A 87 13.28 8.85 -5.02
CA TYR A 87 13.47 9.11 -3.59
C TYR A 87 12.48 8.34 -2.71
N ALA A 88 11.19 8.39 -3.04
CA ALA A 88 10.17 7.69 -2.27
C ALA A 88 10.30 6.16 -2.36
N PRO A 89 10.56 5.54 -3.53
CA PRO A 89 10.91 4.13 -3.63
C PRO A 89 12.13 3.75 -2.79
N SER A 90 13.22 4.54 -2.85
CA SER A 90 14.43 4.29 -2.06
C SER A 90 14.16 4.33 -0.55
N ALA A 91 13.43 5.35 -0.08
CA ALA A 91 13.05 5.45 1.34
C ALA A 91 12.21 4.26 1.79
N SER A 92 11.27 3.80 0.96
CA SER A 92 10.43 2.62 1.24
C SER A 92 11.25 1.33 1.32
N VAL A 93 12.23 1.15 0.43
CA VAL A 93 13.17 0.02 0.49
C VAL A 93 14.01 0.09 1.78
N VAL A 94 14.52 1.26 2.14
CA VAL A 94 15.29 1.45 3.39
C VAL A 94 14.46 1.10 4.62
N GLU A 95 13.18 1.49 4.68
CA GLU A 95 12.28 1.11 5.77
C GLU A 95 12.13 -0.41 5.89
N MET A 96 11.96 -1.10 4.77
CA MET A 96 11.86 -2.58 4.75
C MET A 96 13.18 -3.24 5.18
N VAL A 97 14.31 -2.78 4.65
CA VAL A 97 15.64 -3.31 4.98
C VAL A 97 15.94 -3.11 6.45
N ARG A 98 15.61 -1.94 7.00
CA ARG A 98 15.76 -1.66 8.44
C ARG A 98 14.95 -2.62 9.29
N ALA A 99 13.68 -2.85 8.95
CA ALA A 99 12.81 -3.78 9.66
C ALA A 99 13.38 -5.20 9.69
N ILE A 100 14.04 -5.62 8.60
CA ILE A 100 14.69 -6.94 8.50
C ILE A 100 15.99 -6.98 9.31
N LEU A 101 16.89 -6.04 9.12
CA LEU A 101 18.22 -6.02 9.76
C LEU A 101 18.15 -5.91 11.29
N HIS A 102 17.15 -5.16 11.79
CA HIS A 102 16.93 -4.95 13.22
C HIS A 102 15.89 -5.91 13.83
N ASP A 103 15.36 -6.84 13.04
CA ASP A 103 14.29 -7.78 13.46
C ASP A 103 13.08 -7.06 14.10
N GLU A 104 12.68 -5.91 13.52
CA GLU A 104 11.69 -5.01 14.13
C GLU A 104 10.26 -5.59 14.17
N LYS A 105 10.00 -6.69 13.44
CA LYS A 105 8.65 -7.32 13.33
C LYS A 105 7.56 -6.33 12.88
N ARG A 106 7.94 -5.39 11.99
CA ARG A 106 7.01 -4.40 11.46
C ARG A 106 5.92 -5.05 10.62
N VAL A 107 4.69 -4.62 10.81
CA VAL A 107 3.60 -4.94 9.87
C VAL A 107 3.57 -3.89 8.78
N LEU A 108 4.01 -4.28 7.59
CA LEU A 108 4.10 -3.38 6.44
C LEU A 108 3.33 -3.97 5.25
N PRO A 109 2.64 -3.13 4.46
CA PRO A 109 2.05 -3.57 3.20
C PRO A 109 3.14 -3.73 2.15
N VAL A 110 3.48 -4.96 1.85
CA VAL A 110 4.54 -5.32 0.89
C VAL A 110 4.01 -6.31 -0.14
N ALA A 111 4.58 -6.33 -1.33
CA ALA A 111 4.33 -7.40 -2.28
C ALA A 111 4.95 -8.69 -1.71
N ALA A 112 4.10 -9.59 -1.22
CA ALA A 112 4.47 -10.87 -0.65
C ALA A 112 3.91 -12.02 -1.48
N TRP A 113 4.59 -13.17 -1.45
CA TRP A 113 4.10 -14.38 -2.10
C TRP A 113 2.89 -14.93 -1.37
N CYS A 114 1.73 -14.90 -2.01
CA CYS A 114 0.48 -15.41 -1.46
C CYS A 114 0.31 -16.90 -1.81
N THR A 115 -0.10 -17.69 -0.80
CA THR A 115 -0.33 -19.15 -0.91
C THR A 115 -1.79 -19.53 -0.65
N GLY A 116 -2.71 -18.55 -0.74
CA GLY A 116 -4.14 -18.72 -0.49
C GLY A 116 -4.78 -17.55 0.26
N GLN A 117 -3.99 -16.65 0.84
CA GLN A 117 -4.48 -15.49 1.56
C GLN A 117 -5.34 -14.62 0.64
N TYR A 118 -6.47 -14.12 1.16
CA TYR A 118 -7.48 -13.38 0.40
C TYR A 118 -8.04 -14.12 -0.83
N GLY A 119 -7.82 -15.45 -0.92
CA GLY A 119 -8.14 -16.25 -2.10
C GLY A 119 -7.18 -16.06 -3.28
N VAL A 120 -6.03 -15.41 -3.05
CA VAL A 120 -4.94 -15.23 -4.02
C VAL A 120 -3.88 -16.29 -3.79
N LYS A 121 -3.43 -16.97 -4.85
CA LYS A 121 -2.50 -18.07 -4.76
C LYS A 121 -1.42 -18.01 -5.84
N ASP A 122 -0.21 -18.45 -5.46
CA ASP A 122 0.94 -18.64 -6.34
C ASP A 122 1.37 -17.36 -7.09
N MET A 123 1.30 -16.21 -6.40
CA MET A 123 1.71 -14.92 -6.97
C MET A 123 2.08 -13.90 -5.89
N PHE A 124 2.81 -12.86 -6.31
CA PHE A 124 3.11 -11.70 -5.47
C PHE A 124 1.99 -10.66 -5.55
N VAL A 125 1.44 -10.28 -4.40
CA VAL A 125 0.44 -9.19 -4.28
C VAL A 125 0.76 -8.36 -3.05
N GLY A 126 0.46 -7.07 -3.10
CA GLY A 126 0.59 -6.15 -1.97
C GLY A 126 -0.41 -6.49 -0.86
N VAL A 127 0.09 -7.02 0.25
CA VAL A 127 -0.67 -7.43 1.43
C VAL A 127 0.07 -7.05 2.71
N PRO A 128 -0.63 -6.88 3.85
CA PRO A 128 0.04 -6.63 5.12
C PRO A 128 0.87 -7.87 5.52
N ALA A 129 2.14 -7.66 5.80
CA ALA A 129 3.03 -8.73 6.23
C ALA A 129 3.94 -8.30 7.37
N VAL A 130 4.25 -9.24 8.27
CA VAL A 130 5.25 -9.05 9.31
C VAL A 130 6.63 -9.20 8.68
N LEU A 131 7.43 -8.14 8.74
CA LEU A 131 8.84 -8.15 8.33
C LEU A 131 9.74 -8.26 9.56
N GLY A 132 10.55 -9.28 9.58
CA GLY A 132 11.60 -9.50 10.57
C GLY A 132 12.87 -10.05 9.93
N LYS A 133 13.81 -10.54 10.73
CA LYS A 133 15.13 -11.00 10.27
C LYS A 133 15.10 -12.05 9.15
N ASN A 134 14.01 -12.80 9.03
CA ASN A 134 13.84 -13.80 7.98
C ASN A 134 13.10 -13.27 6.72
N GLY A 135 12.91 -11.95 6.61
CA GLY A 135 12.12 -11.32 5.57
C GLY A 135 10.64 -11.30 5.90
N VAL A 136 9.78 -11.74 4.96
CA VAL A 136 8.34 -11.92 5.23
C VAL A 136 8.15 -13.16 6.09
N GLU A 137 7.75 -12.96 7.34
CA GLU A 137 7.56 -14.06 8.29
C GLU A 137 6.10 -14.52 8.36
N LYS A 138 5.16 -13.60 8.16
CA LYS A 138 3.73 -13.89 8.21
C LYS A 138 2.95 -12.86 7.40
N ILE A 139 1.96 -13.30 6.64
CA ILE A 139 0.93 -12.43 6.07
C ILE A 139 -0.18 -12.24 7.10
N VAL A 140 -0.61 -11.00 7.29
CA VAL A 140 -1.72 -10.63 8.19
C VAL A 140 -2.97 -10.41 7.34
N GLU A 141 -3.96 -11.29 7.50
CA GLU A 141 -5.22 -11.14 6.79
C GLU A 141 -6.17 -10.19 7.52
N LEU A 142 -6.52 -9.09 6.88
CA LEU A 142 -7.52 -8.14 7.36
C LEU A 142 -8.93 -8.61 6.98
N LYS A 143 -9.92 -8.24 7.78
CA LYS A 143 -11.33 -8.47 7.44
C LYS A 143 -11.78 -7.45 6.40
N LEU A 144 -11.57 -7.75 5.14
CA LEU A 144 -12.02 -6.92 4.03
C LEU A 144 -13.53 -7.04 3.82
N THR A 145 -14.16 -5.96 3.36
CA THR A 145 -15.53 -6.02 2.82
C THR A 145 -15.54 -6.79 1.52
N ALA A 146 -16.73 -7.19 1.04
CA ALA A 146 -16.86 -7.86 -0.25
C ALA A 146 -16.33 -7.00 -1.41
N ASP A 147 -16.55 -5.67 -1.35
CA ASP A 147 -16.05 -4.72 -2.33
C ASP A 147 -14.51 -4.59 -2.28
N GLU A 148 -13.91 -4.38 -1.11
CA GLU A 148 -12.45 -4.31 -0.93
C GLU A 148 -11.76 -5.61 -1.39
N LEU A 149 -12.34 -6.76 -1.07
CA LEU A 149 -11.83 -8.05 -1.52
C LEU A 149 -11.95 -8.20 -3.04
N GLY A 150 -13.06 -7.75 -3.63
CA GLY A 150 -13.27 -7.72 -5.08
C GLY A 150 -12.23 -6.85 -5.78
N GLN A 151 -11.96 -5.66 -5.25
CA GLN A 151 -10.91 -4.77 -5.76
C GLN A 151 -9.51 -5.42 -5.64
N LEU A 152 -9.20 -6.05 -4.50
CA LEU A 152 -7.91 -6.73 -4.31
C LEU A 152 -7.72 -7.89 -5.30
N LYS A 153 -8.75 -8.69 -5.55
CA LYS A 153 -8.71 -9.78 -6.54
C LYS A 153 -8.52 -9.24 -7.96
N LYS A 154 -9.24 -8.19 -8.34
CA LYS A 154 -9.05 -7.54 -9.65
C LYS A 154 -7.61 -7.03 -9.81
N SER A 155 -7.05 -6.44 -8.77
CA SER A 155 -5.67 -5.98 -8.76
C SER A 155 -4.68 -7.14 -8.89
N ALA A 156 -4.96 -8.27 -8.23
CA ALA A 156 -4.17 -9.50 -8.35
C ALA A 156 -4.22 -10.08 -9.77
N ASP A 157 -5.41 -10.12 -10.40
CA ASP A 157 -5.58 -10.58 -11.79
C ASP A 157 -4.75 -9.73 -12.76
N HIS A 158 -4.69 -8.40 -12.58
CA HIS A 158 -3.86 -7.50 -13.36
C HIS A 158 -2.36 -7.81 -13.23
N VAL A 159 -1.90 -8.12 -12.01
CA VAL A 159 -0.51 -8.55 -11.77
C VAL A 159 -0.25 -9.87 -12.51
N LEU A 160 -1.17 -10.84 -12.42
CA LEU A 160 -1.05 -12.14 -13.08
C LEU A 160 -0.96 -11.99 -14.61
N ASP A 161 -1.78 -11.12 -15.19
CA ASP A 161 -1.75 -10.88 -16.64
C ASP A 161 -0.44 -10.25 -17.11
N ASN A 162 0.20 -9.44 -16.28
CA ASN A 162 1.52 -8.91 -16.57
C ASN A 162 2.61 -9.99 -16.43
N VAL A 163 2.52 -10.87 -15.44
CA VAL A 163 3.44 -12.01 -15.29
C VAL A 163 3.34 -12.96 -16.48
N LYS A 164 2.13 -13.26 -16.98
CA LYS A 164 1.96 -14.11 -18.18
C LYS A 164 2.63 -13.55 -19.44
N LYS A 165 2.77 -12.22 -19.55
CA LYS A 165 3.46 -11.58 -20.69
C LYS A 165 4.96 -11.80 -20.67
N LEU A 166 5.55 -12.20 -19.54
CA LEU A 166 6.99 -12.40 -19.40
C LEU A 166 7.47 -13.73 -20.01
N ASN A 167 6.57 -14.63 -20.41
CA ASN A 167 6.88 -15.95 -21.01
C ASN A 167 7.92 -16.75 -20.19
N LEU A 168 7.82 -16.70 -18.86
CA LEU A 168 8.69 -17.40 -17.90
C LEU A 168 8.18 -18.83 -17.68
#